data_c34c3f99102638f8c21ffc5fb7f6c56d
#
_entry.id   c34c3f99102638f8c21ffc5fb7f6c56d
#
_cell.length_a   1.000
_cell.length_b   1.000
_cell.length_c   1.000
_cell.angle_alpha   90.00
_cell.angle_beta   90.00
_cell.angle_gamma   90.00
#
_symmetry.space_group_name_H-M   'P 1'
#
loop_
_entity.id
_entity.type
_entity.pdbx_description
1 polymer ?
#
loop_
_entity_poly.entity_id
_entity_poly.type
_entity_poly.pdbx_seq_one_letter_code
_entity_poly.pdbx_strand_id
1 'polypeptide(L)'
;MRKGLFALAAAGLLATTGLAACGDDSGSGSGSSGGGSAAAGKVGVILPDTKSSQRWSTFDPTYLKAAFDAAGVPVDIQNAQGDRTTFQTIADGMISSGVKVLIIVNLDSGSGKAVLDKAKQAGIATIDYDRLTLNGGADYYVSFDNVKVGELQGQGLVQCLTD
;
A
#
# COMPACT_ATOMS: atom_id res chain seq x y z
N MET A 1 -0.19 -53.60 -29.32
CA MET A 1 0.72 -53.85 -30.48
C MET A 1 1.32 -52.55 -30.92
N ARG A 2 2.65 -52.59 -31.13
CA ARG A 2 3.56 -51.54 -31.67
C ARG A 2 3.83 -50.37 -30.71
N LYS A 3 4.87 -50.37 -29.89
CA LYS A 3 6.34 -50.40 -30.08
C LYS A 3 6.83 -49.38 -31.13
N GLY A 4 7.54 -48.36 -30.67
CA GLY A 4 8.33 -47.37 -31.41
C GLY A 4 9.31 -46.68 -30.49
N LEU A 5 10.48 -47.31 -30.31
CA LEU A 5 11.72 -46.72 -29.79
C LEU A 5 12.40 -45.90 -30.89
N PHE A 6 13.10 -44.80 -30.51
CA PHE A 6 14.38 -44.30 -31.09
C PHE A 6 14.75 -43.09 -30.21
N ALA A 7 15.74 -43.07 -29.37
CA ALA A 7 17.19 -43.23 -29.50
C ALA A 7 17.92 -41.90 -29.88
N LEU A 8 18.64 -41.39 -28.87
CA LEU A 8 20.03 -40.89 -28.81
C LEU A 8 20.57 -39.87 -29.85
N ALA A 9 21.13 -38.76 -29.32
CA ALA A 9 22.51 -38.28 -29.53
C ALA A 9 22.63 -36.89 -28.83
N ALA A 10 23.43 -36.68 -27.83
CA ALA A 10 24.89 -36.63 -27.67
C ALA A 10 25.48 -35.24 -27.98
N ALA A 11 26.05 -34.67 -26.91
CA ALA A 11 27.33 -33.93 -26.81
C ALA A 11 27.49 -32.54 -27.41
N GLY A 12 27.98 -31.61 -26.55
CA GLY A 12 28.58 -30.34 -26.92
C GLY A 12 29.06 -29.55 -25.69
N LEU A 13 30.16 -29.96 -25.05
CA LEU A 13 30.95 -29.13 -24.14
C LEU A 13 31.63 -28.02 -24.95
N LEU A 14 31.54 -26.78 -24.44
CA LEU A 14 32.59 -25.78 -24.67
C LEU A 14 32.68 -24.88 -23.43
N ALA A 15 33.70 -25.13 -22.64
CA ALA A 15 34.19 -24.26 -21.60
C ALA A 15 35.03 -23.14 -22.22
N THR A 16 34.79 -21.89 -21.86
CA THR A 16 35.75 -20.81 -22.04
C THR A 16 35.91 -20.06 -20.72
N THR A 17 36.99 -20.36 -20.07
CA THR A 17 37.60 -19.60 -18.98
C THR A 17 38.21 -18.31 -19.56
N GLY A 18 37.74 -17.17 -19.09
CA GLY A 18 38.38 -15.85 -19.33
C GLY A 18 38.80 -15.23 -18.02
N LEU A 19 40.06 -15.43 -17.64
CA LEU A 19 40.75 -14.58 -16.66
C LEU A 19 41.18 -13.29 -17.38
N ALA A 20 40.85 -12.15 -16.79
CA ALA A 20 41.54 -10.87 -17.06
C ALA A 20 41.54 -10.12 -15.71
N ALA A 21 42.62 -10.12 -15.05
CA ALA A 21 43.72 -9.18 -14.96
C ALA A 21 43.36 -7.85 -14.23
N CYS A 22 43.90 -7.73 -13.01
CA CYS A 22 44.00 -6.50 -12.24
C CYS A 22 44.78 -5.44 -13.03
N GLY A 23 44.27 -4.22 -13.04
CA GLY A 23 44.97 -3.00 -13.43
C GLY A 23 44.70 -1.96 -12.36
N ASP A 24 45.76 -1.66 -11.59
CA ASP A 24 45.85 -0.49 -10.72
C ASP A 24 45.84 0.75 -11.60
N ASP A 25 44.97 1.72 -11.33
CA ASP A 25 45.24 3.09 -11.67
C ASP A 25 44.48 4.04 -10.71
N SER A 26 45.26 4.86 -10.05
CA SER A 26 44.80 5.87 -9.08
C SER A 26 44.13 7.03 -9.83
N GLY A 27 42.80 7.13 -9.69
CA GLY A 27 42.01 8.27 -10.15
C GLY A 27 41.03 8.74 -9.12
N SER A 28 41.32 9.88 -8.45
CA SER A 28 40.36 10.60 -7.62
C SER A 28 39.11 10.97 -8.41
N GLY A 29 38.06 10.17 -8.27
CA GLY A 29 36.73 10.47 -8.81
C GLY A 29 35.75 10.65 -7.65
N SER A 30 35.24 11.89 -7.53
CA SER A 30 34.15 12.26 -6.62
C SER A 30 33.02 11.24 -6.68
N GLY A 31 32.84 10.46 -5.63
CA GLY A 31 31.74 9.55 -5.46
C GLY A 31 30.43 10.34 -5.37
N SER A 32 29.75 10.46 -6.49
CA SER A 32 28.33 10.80 -6.50
C SER A 32 27.62 9.66 -5.79
N SER A 33 27.21 9.90 -4.56
CA SER A 33 26.29 9.02 -3.82
C SER A 33 24.96 9.01 -4.60
N GLY A 34 24.88 8.16 -5.60
CA GLY A 34 23.62 7.78 -6.20
C GLY A 34 22.82 7.07 -5.12
N GLY A 35 22.01 7.82 -4.37
CA GLY A 35 20.95 7.26 -3.55
C GLY A 35 20.05 6.48 -4.49
N GLY A 36 20.22 5.18 -4.53
CA GLY A 36 19.27 4.28 -5.18
C GLY A 36 17.94 4.50 -4.49
N SER A 37 17.03 5.23 -5.13
CA SER A 37 15.62 5.20 -4.76
C SER A 37 15.22 3.75 -4.82
N ALA A 38 15.14 3.11 -3.64
CA ALA A 38 14.47 1.83 -3.54
C ALA A 38 13.12 2.02 -4.23
N ALA A 39 12.82 1.21 -5.23
CA ALA A 39 11.58 1.34 -5.99
C ALA A 39 10.44 1.43 -4.99
N ALA A 40 9.74 2.57 -4.97
CA ALA A 40 8.69 2.81 -4.01
C ALA A 40 7.67 1.69 -4.13
N GLY A 41 7.46 0.92 -3.06
CA GLY A 41 6.52 -0.18 -3.09
C GLY A 41 5.09 0.33 -3.35
N LYS A 42 4.26 -0.45 -4.03
CA LYS A 42 2.86 -0.12 -4.28
C LYS A 42 2.11 0.06 -2.95
N VAL A 43 1.27 1.07 -2.87
CA VAL A 43 0.36 1.33 -1.74
C VAL A 43 -1.05 0.89 -2.11
N GLY A 44 -1.75 0.22 -1.20
CA GLY A 44 -3.17 -0.05 -1.29
C GLY A 44 -3.96 0.90 -0.40
N VAL A 45 -5.10 1.41 -0.88
CA VAL A 45 -6.03 2.24 -0.11
C VAL A 45 -7.43 1.67 -0.24
N ILE A 46 -8.09 1.43 0.88
CA ILE A 46 -9.48 0.95 0.90
C ILE A 46 -10.36 2.01 1.56
N LEU A 47 -11.21 2.62 0.77
CA LEU A 47 -12.22 3.58 1.21
C LEU A 47 -13.52 2.85 1.60
N PRO A 48 -14.32 3.40 2.54
CA PRO A 48 -15.38 2.61 3.18
C PRO A 48 -16.63 2.47 2.33
N ASP A 49 -17.12 3.58 1.78
CA ASP A 49 -18.40 3.64 1.07
C ASP A 49 -18.48 4.86 0.16
N THR A 50 -19.58 5.02 -0.55
CA THR A 50 -19.81 6.18 -1.43
C THR A 50 -21.01 7.02 -1.01
N LYS A 51 -21.64 6.72 0.13
CA LYS A 51 -22.91 7.31 0.56
C LYS A 51 -22.80 8.15 1.82
N SER A 52 -21.93 7.78 2.75
CA SER A 52 -21.82 8.46 4.06
C SER A 52 -21.17 9.83 3.96
N SER A 53 -20.30 10.05 2.98
CA SER A 53 -19.63 11.32 2.76
C SER A 53 -19.09 11.45 1.33
N GLN A 54 -19.17 12.67 0.77
CA GLN A 54 -18.50 12.98 -0.50
C GLN A 54 -16.96 12.84 -0.44
N ARG A 55 -16.40 12.83 0.76
CA ARG A 55 -14.97 12.52 0.94
C ARG A 55 -14.63 11.20 0.27
N TRP A 56 -15.39 10.15 0.55
CA TRP A 56 -15.09 8.78 0.11
C TRP A 56 -15.36 8.52 -1.36
N SER A 57 -16.31 9.25 -1.94
CA SER A 57 -16.69 9.08 -3.36
C SER A 57 -15.94 9.98 -4.32
N THR A 58 -15.46 11.15 -3.84
CA THR A 58 -14.96 12.20 -4.74
C THR A 58 -13.64 12.79 -4.27
N PHE A 59 -13.58 13.31 -3.04
CA PHE A 59 -12.43 14.12 -2.63
C PHE A 59 -11.21 13.30 -2.28
N ASP A 60 -11.33 12.37 -1.36
CA ASP A 60 -10.19 11.59 -0.88
C ASP A 60 -9.53 10.75 -1.98
N PRO A 61 -10.27 10.02 -2.87
CA PRO A 61 -9.62 9.30 -3.96
C PRO A 61 -8.87 10.22 -4.93
N THR A 62 -9.43 11.41 -5.21
CA THR A 62 -8.79 12.39 -6.10
C THR A 62 -7.51 12.95 -5.49
N TYR A 63 -7.56 13.40 -4.24
CA TYR A 63 -6.41 14.03 -3.58
C TYR A 63 -5.32 13.02 -3.21
N LEU A 64 -5.70 11.83 -2.75
CA LEU A 64 -4.75 10.76 -2.48
C LEU A 64 -4.02 10.35 -3.78
N LYS A 65 -4.77 10.14 -4.86
CA LYS A 65 -4.16 9.82 -6.16
C LYS A 65 -3.16 10.88 -6.59
N ALA A 66 -3.55 12.16 -6.53
CA ALA A 66 -2.67 13.26 -6.92
C ALA A 66 -1.41 13.34 -6.03
N ALA A 67 -1.53 13.13 -4.73
CA ALA A 67 -0.42 13.15 -3.80
C ALA A 67 0.57 11.99 -4.05
N PHE A 68 0.06 10.77 -4.28
CA PHE A 68 0.89 9.62 -4.60
C PHE A 68 1.57 9.77 -5.96
N ASP A 69 0.87 10.30 -6.97
CA ASP A 69 1.45 10.57 -8.29
C ASP A 69 2.59 11.60 -8.19
N ALA A 70 2.38 12.68 -7.44
CA ALA A 70 3.41 13.70 -7.21
C ALA A 70 4.64 13.13 -6.48
N ALA A 71 4.44 12.15 -5.61
CA ALA A 71 5.50 11.45 -4.90
C ALA A 71 6.16 10.33 -5.71
N GLY A 72 5.65 10.01 -6.91
CA GLY A 72 6.13 8.88 -7.73
C GLY A 72 5.85 7.52 -7.10
N VAL A 73 4.83 7.40 -6.24
CA VAL A 73 4.46 6.17 -5.53
C VAL A 73 3.24 5.52 -6.19
N PRO A 74 3.36 4.29 -6.71
CA PRO A 74 2.22 3.58 -7.27
C PRO A 74 1.15 3.33 -6.21
N VAL A 75 -0.10 3.66 -6.51
CA VAL A 75 -1.24 3.48 -5.59
C VAL A 75 -2.40 2.76 -6.26
N ASP A 76 -3.09 1.91 -5.50
CA ASP A 76 -4.34 1.26 -5.85
C ASP A 76 -5.41 1.72 -4.84
N ILE A 77 -6.38 2.50 -5.30
CA ILE A 77 -7.44 3.05 -4.45
C ILE A 77 -8.75 2.40 -4.83
N GLN A 78 -9.34 1.67 -3.89
CA GLN A 78 -10.62 1.00 -4.09
C GLN A 78 -11.61 1.37 -2.99
N ASN A 79 -12.90 1.16 -3.25
CA ASN A 79 -13.98 1.49 -2.32
C ASN A 79 -14.81 0.24 -2.01
N ALA A 80 -15.02 -0.03 -0.74
CA ALA A 80 -15.75 -1.19 -0.25
C ALA A 80 -17.28 -1.11 -0.43
N GLN A 81 -17.81 0.04 -0.86
CA GLN A 81 -19.24 0.29 -1.10
C GLN A 81 -20.14 0.03 0.12
N GLY A 82 -19.58 0.09 1.34
CA GLY A 82 -20.30 -0.19 2.58
C GLY A 82 -20.45 -1.67 2.90
N ASP A 83 -19.87 -2.55 2.10
CA ASP A 83 -19.98 -4.00 2.25
C ASP A 83 -18.71 -4.62 2.85
N ARG A 84 -18.86 -5.37 3.95
CA ARG A 84 -17.74 -6.00 4.67
C ARG A 84 -17.06 -7.08 3.87
N THR A 85 -17.79 -7.83 3.07
CA THR A 85 -17.23 -8.90 2.23
C THR A 85 -16.38 -8.30 1.13
N THR A 86 -16.88 -7.24 0.49
CA THR A 86 -16.15 -6.46 -0.50
C THR A 86 -14.88 -5.85 0.11
N PHE A 87 -14.97 -5.27 1.32
CA PHE A 87 -13.83 -4.73 2.05
C PHE A 87 -12.72 -5.78 2.24
N GLN A 88 -13.08 -6.96 2.70
CA GLN A 88 -12.13 -8.07 2.89
C GLN A 88 -11.57 -8.59 1.58
N THR A 89 -12.40 -8.73 0.54
CA THR A 89 -11.99 -9.19 -0.80
C THR A 89 -10.98 -8.24 -1.42
N ILE A 90 -11.21 -6.92 -1.32
CA ILE A 90 -10.27 -5.89 -1.79
C ILE A 90 -8.95 -6.02 -1.04
N ALA A 91 -9.00 -6.14 0.28
CA ALA A 91 -7.80 -6.29 1.11
C ALA A 91 -6.99 -7.53 0.73
N ASP A 92 -7.65 -8.68 0.57
CA ASP A 92 -7.01 -9.93 0.17
C ASP A 92 -6.35 -9.81 -1.23
N GLY A 93 -7.02 -9.13 -2.16
CA GLY A 93 -6.47 -8.83 -3.48
C GLY A 93 -5.24 -7.92 -3.43
N MET A 94 -5.27 -6.86 -2.62
CA MET A 94 -4.14 -5.94 -2.44
C MET A 94 -2.96 -6.64 -1.77
N ILE A 95 -3.19 -7.42 -0.71
CA ILE A 95 -2.16 -8.22 -0.02
C ILE A 95 -1.51 -9.18 -1.00
N SER A 96 -2.31 -9.93 -1.76
CA SER A 96 -1.84 -10.89 -2.75
C SER A 96 -1.06 -10.23 -3.90
N SER A 97 -1.40 -8.99 -4.26
CA SER A 97 -0.67 -8.23 -5.28
C SER A 97 0.66 -7.66 -4.78
N GLY A 98 0.98 -7.85 -3.51
CA GLY A 98 2.26 -7.48 -2.91
C GLY A 98 2.42 -5.99 -2.60
N VAL A 99 1.33 -5.29 -2.23
CA VAL A 99 1.44 -3.92 -1.69
C VAL A 99 2.38 -3.91 -0.49
N LYS A 100 3.05 -2.80 -0.27
CA LYS A 100 3.98 -2.63 0.86
C LYS A 100 3.37 -1.86 2.03
N VAL A 101 2.36 -1.07 1.74
CA VAL A 101 1.57 -0.34 2.73
C VAL A 101 0.10 -0.53 2.40
N LEU A 102 -0.72 -0.76 3.42
CA LEU A 102 -2.16 -0.84 3.31
C LEU A 102 -2.79 0.24 4.20
N ILE A 103 -3.49 1.16 3.56
CA ILE A 103 -4.24 2.24 4.21
C ILE A 103 -5.71 1.84 4.20
N ILE A 104 -6.36 1.81 5.36
CA ILE A 104 -7.77 1.44 5.45
C ILE A 104 -8.60 2.51 6.15
N VAL A 105 -9.81 2.73 5.63
CA VAL A 105 -10.92 3.34 6.38
C VAL A 105 -11.89 2.21 6.70
N ASN A 106 -11.85 1.70 7.92
CA ASN A 106 -12.65 0.54 8.29
C ASN A 106 -14.16 0.82 8.25
N LEU A 107 -14.96 -0.23 8.05
CA LEU A 107 -16.41 -0.19 8.19
C LEU A 107 -16.86 -0.40 9.64
N ASP A 108 -16.10 -1.19 10.36
CA ASP A 108 -16.20 -1.47 11.79
C ASP A 108 -14.88 -2.08 12.29
N SER A 109 -14.68 -2.07 13.60
CA SER A 109 -13.43 -2.55 14.19
C SER A 109 -13.19 -4.06 13.98
N GLY A 110 -14.23 -4.87 13.86
CA GLY A 110 -14.08 -6.31 13.64
C GLY A 110 -13.54 -6.63 12.26
N SER A 111 -14.14 -6.07 11.21
CA SER A 111 -13.67 -6.23 9.84
C SER A 111 -12.30 -5.57 9.61
N GLY A 112 -12.08 -4.39 10.21
CA GLY A 112 -10.79 -3.69 10.18
C GLY A 112 -9.69 -4.52 10.79
N LYS A 113 -9.91 -5.05 12.01
CA LYS A 113 -8.92 -5.91 12.69
C LYS A 113 -8.55 -7.14 11.86
N ALA A 114 -9.53 -7.81 11.26
CA ALA A 114 -9.27 -8.99 10.44
C ALA A 114 -8.34 -8.68 9.25
N VAL A 115 -8.52 -7.52 8.61
CA VAL A 115 -7.66 -7.04 7.51
C VAL A 115 -6.26 -6.68 8.03
N LEU A 116 -6.18 -5.95 9.14
CA LEU A 116 -4.90 -5.55 9.74
C LEU A 116 -4.06 -6.78 10.16
N ASP A 117 -4.69 -7.78 10.76
CA ASP A 117 -4.01 -9.02 11.16
C ASP A 117 -3.45 -9.77 9.93
N LYS A 118 -4.19 -9.84 8.82
CA LYS A 118 -3.72 -10.45 7.56
C LYS A 118 -2.55 -9.66 6.95
N ALA A 119 -2.66 -8.34 6.90
CA ALA A 119 -1.59 -7.47 6.38
C ALA A 119 -0.30 -7.64 7.19
N LYS A 120 -0.39 -7.66 8.52
CA LYS A 120 0.75 -7.92 9.42
C LYS A 120 1.39 -9.27 9.19
N GLN A 121 0.60 -10.34 9.04
CA GLN A 121 1.11 -11.69 8.73
C GLN A 121 1.86 -11.71 7.40
N ALA A 122 1.47 -10.87 6.45
CA ALA A 122 2.14 -10.71 5.15
C ALA A 122 3.32 -9.71 5.19
N GLY A 123 3.67 -9.15 6.35
CA GLY A 123 4.74 -8.15 6.49
C GLY A 123 4.45 -6.81 5.83
N ILE A 124 3.18 -6.44 5.70
CA ILE A 124 2.71 -5.20 5.09
C ILE A 124 2.47 -4.17 6.20
N ALA A 125 3.05 -2.97 6.06
CA ALA A 125 2.80 -1.87 6.97
C ALA A 125 1.35 -1.37 6.83
N THR A 126 0.75 -0.95 7.95
CA THR A 126 -0.68 -0.65 8.02
C THR A 126 -0.96 0.74 8.57
N ILE A 127 -1.94 1.41 7.98
CA ILE A 127 -2.39 2.73 8.42
C ILE A 127 -3.92 2.72 8.57
N ASP A 128 -4.41 3.00 9.78
CA ASP A 128 -5.80 3.41 9.98
C ASP A 128 -5.95 4.88 9.56
N TYR A 129 -6.80 5.12 8.59
CA TYR A 129 -7.09 6.45 8.09
C TYR A 129 -8.49 6.88 8.49
N ASP A 130 -8.61 8.06 9.12
CA ASP A 130 -9.84 8.65 9.61
C ASP A 130 -10.51 7.86 10.75
N ARG A 131 -10.72 6.57 10.59
CA ARG A 131 -11.41 5.70 11.57
C ARG A 131 -10.42 4.77 12.25
N LEU A 132 -10.29 4.89 13.57
CA LEU A 132 -9.46 3.98 14.36
C LEU A 132 -10.11 2.60 14.45
N THR A 133 -9.36 1.56 14.13
CA THR A 133 -9.76 0.18 14.35
C THR A 133 -9.46 -0.21 15.80
N LEU A 134 -10.48 -0.24 16.65
CA LEU A 134 -10.31 -0.59 18.06
C LEU A 134 -9.72 -2.00 18.19
N ASN A 135 -8.64 -2.11 18.95
CA ASN A 135 -7.87 -3.35 19.13
C ASN A 135 -7.28 -3.92 17.81
N GLY A 136 -7.27 -3.16 16.73
CA GLY A 136 -6.72 -3.58 15.44
C GLY A 136 -5.20 -3.54 15.40
N GLY A 137 -4.61 -2.53 16.04
CA GLY A 137 -3.16 -2.38 16.15
C GLY A 137 -2.50 -2.06 14.82
N ALA A 138 -3.07 -1.16 14.01
CA ALA A 138 -2.38 -0.59 12.86
C ALA A 138 -1.06 0.07 13.30
N ASP A 139 -0.06 0.10 12.42
CA ASP A 139 1.25 0.69 12.74
C ASP A 139 1.15 2.22 12.90
N TYR A 140 0.21 2.84 12.16
CA TYR A 140 -0.06 4.28 12.23
C TYR A 140 -1.57 4.55 12.21
N TYR A 141 -1.94 5.66 12.85
CA TYR A 141 -3.28 6.22 12.77
C TYR A 141 -3.19 7.68 12.31
N VAL A 142 -3.94 8.02 11.27
CA VAL A 142 -3.99 9.37 10.70
C VAL A 142 -5.43 9.86 10.68
N SER A 143 -5.71 10.91 11.42
CA SER A 143 -7.05 11.49 11.51
C SER A 143 -6.97 12.96 11.91
N PHE A 144 -8.13 13.58 12.11
CA PHE A 144 -8.26 14.94 12.66
C PHE A 144 -8.10 14.93 14.18
N ASP A 145 -7.82 16.12 14.74
CA ASP A 145 -8.03 16.35 16.16
C ASP A 145 -9.54 16.43 16.44
N ASN A 146 -10.13 15.31 16.77
CA ASN A 146 -11.57 15.17 16.94
C ASN A 146 -12.10 15.95 18.17
N VAL A 147 -11.27 16.20 19.19
CA VAL A 147 -11.61 17.03 20.33
C VAL A 147 -11.76 18.48 19.85
N LYS A 148 -10.77 18.96 19.07
CA LYS A 148 -10.81 20.31 18.50
C LYS A 148 -11.97 20.51 17.55
N VAL A 149 -12.28 19.50 16.72
CA VAL A 149 -13.46 19.53 15.85
C VAL A 149 -14.74 19.70 16.67
N GLY A 150 -14.91 18.93 17.75
CA GLY A 150 -16.07 19.03 18.64
C GLY A 150 -16.18 20.39 19.32
N GLU A 151 -15.06 20.94 19.82
CA GLU A 151 -15.03 22.31 20.37
C GLU A 151 -15.48 23.35 19.35
N LEU A 152 -14.95 23.31 18.13
CA LEU A 152 -15.30 24.27 17.08
C LEU A 152 -16.77 24.17 16.65
N GLN A 153 -17.31 22.96 16.59
CA GLN A 153 -18.73 22.73 16.32
C GLN A 153 -19.62 23.33 17.42
N GLY A 154 -19.26 23.08 18.69
CA GLY A 154 -19.97 23.65 19.83
C GLY A 154 -19.93 25.20 19.85
N GLN A 155 -18.76 25.77 19.61
CA GLN A 155 -18.59 27.24 19.53
C GLN A 155 -19.43 27.85 18.39
N GLY A 156 -19.40 27.25 17.20
CA GLY A 156 -20.19 27.71 16.07
C GLY A 156 -21.70 27.64 16.33
N LEU A 157 -22.18 26.59 16.99
CA LEU A 157 -23.58 26.47 17.38
C LEU A 157 -24.00 27.57 18.36
N VAL A 158 -23.19 27.79 19.41
CA VAL A 158 -23.48 28.86 20.41
C VAL A 158 -23.52 30.22 19.73
N GLN A 159 -22.58 30.51 18.85
CA GLN A 159 -22.57 31.79 18.12
C GLN A 159 -23.82 31.95 17.25
N CYS A 160 -24.23 30.95 16.50
CA CYS A 160 -25.47 31.01 15.71
C CYS A 160 -26.75 31.19 16.53
N LEU A 161 -26.74 30.86 17.82
CA LEU A 161 -27.90 31.07 18.71
C LEU A 161 -27.91 32.45 19.40
N THR A 162 -26.79 33.16 19.36
CA THR A 162 -26.63 34.47 20.04
C THR A 162 -26.64 35.66 19.07
N ASP A 163 -26.47 35.43 17.79
CA ASP A 163 -26.58 36.38 16.67
C ASP A 163 -28.04 36.49 16.18
#